data_d8592459e6551ac8f93aab3cd3b6b154
#
_entry.id   d8592459e6551ac8f93aab3cd3b6b154
#
_cell.length_a   1.000
_cell.length_b   1.000
_cell.length_c   1.000
_cell.angle_alpha   90.00
_cell.angle_beta   90.00
_cell.angle_gamma   90.00
#
_symmetry.space_group_name_H-M   'P 1'
#
loop_
_entity.id
_entity.type
_entity.pdbx_description
1 polymer ?
#
loop_
_entity_poly.entity_id
_entity_poly.type
_entity_poly.pdbx_seq_one_letter_code
_entity_poly.pdbx_strand_id
1 'polypeptide(L)'
;NSVSIHDKVGIRQVDDILFIQFLEPNVQETNLFVKTVDNKTYNFLLQYHEDPTDLTVRIGASDIMKESQSNATSLPVSSSNISQKLLNESGYIKSRNISSYKNIKVILNGIYVNSNKMYVLMRIDNNSNINYDVNAFKFYITNSKGIATSEQTVDVNILNVTPDLKVLPKGKNNIVFMFDKFSVGDDKQLLFELTEKNGDRNLSFKILA
;
A
#
# COMPACT_ATOMS: atom_id res chain seq x y z
N ASN A 1 18.29 3.38 -14.73
CA ASN A 1 17.67 2.05 -14.74
C ASN A 1 18.60 1.09 -14.03
N SER A 2 18.43 0.91 -12.71
CA SER A 2 19.14 -0.13 -11.98
C SER A 2 18.21 -1.33 -11.83
N VAL A 3 18.48 -2.37 -12.61
CA VAL A 3 17.86 -3.68 -12.45
C VAL A 3 18.79 -4.47 -11.54
N SER A 4 18.32 -4.86 -10.35
CA SER A 4 19.02 -5.83 -9.53
C SER A 4 18.77 -7.20 -10.14
N ILE A 5 19.71 -7.67 -10.94
CA ILE A 5 19.62 -8.95 -11.66
C ILE A 5 20.38 -9.97 -10.85
N HIS A 6 19.74 -11.10 -10.56
CA HIS A 6 20.45 -12.30 -10.11
C HIS A 6 21.36 -12.74 -11.27
N ASP A 7 22.63 -13.02 -11.02
CA ASP A 7 23.65 -13.36 -12.06
C ASP A 7 23.26 -14.54 -12.97
N LYS A 8 22.16 -15.23 -12.66
CA LYS A 8 21.67 -16.43 -13.37
C LYS A 8 20.48 -16.16 -14.29
N VAL A 9 19.99 -14.93 -14.37
CA VAL A 9 18.86 -14.54 -15.23
C VAL A 9 19.31 -13.45 -16.18
N GLY A 10 19.29 -13.75 -17.47
CA GLY A 10 19.53 -12.79 -18.55
C GLY A 10 18.25 -11.99 -18.85
N ILE A 11 18.36 -10.68 -18.89
CA ILE A 11 17.25 -9.79 -19.26
C ILE A 11 17.71 -8.89 -20.41
N ARG A 12 16.92 -8.86 -21.49
CA ARG A 12 17.15 -8.01 -22.64
C ARG A 12 15.86 -7.29 -23.02
N GLN A 13 15.92 -5.98 -23.18
CA GLN A 13 14.81 -5.19 -23.71
C GLN A 13 15.05 -4.85 -25.19
N VAL A 14 14.01 -5.02 -26.00
CA VAL A 14 13.96 -4.56 -27.39
C VAL A 14 12.61 -3.89 -27.57
N ASP A 15 12.59 -2.59 -27.83
CA ASP A 15 11.40 -1.75 -27.87
C ASP A 15 10.52 -1.89 -26.61
N ASP A 16 9.31 -2.37 -26.74
CA ASP A 16 8.34 -2.62 -25.68
C ASP A 16 8.31 -4.09 -25.21
N ILE A 17 9.24 -4.91 -25.70
CA ILE A 17 9.34 -6.33 -25.37
C ILE A 17 10.52 -6.57 -24.43
N LEU A 18 10.25 -7.25 -23.33
CA LEU A 18 11.25 -7.72 -22.37
C LEU A 18 11.49 -9.22 -22.54
N PHE A 19 12.69 -9.58 -22.97
CA PHE A 19 13.13 -10.98 -23.05
C PHE A 19 13.80 -11.39 -21.76
N ILE A 20 13.37 -12.52 -21.21
CA ILE A 20 13.89 -13.09 -19.96
C ILE A 20 14.36 -14.49 -20.25
N GLN A 21 15.56 -14.84 -19.83
CA GLN A 21 16.15 -16.16 -20.03
C GLN A 21 16.89 -16.59 -18.77
N PHE A 22 16.63 -17.79 -18.29
CA PHE A 22 17.51 -18.41 -17.30
C PHE A 22 18.81 -18.89 -17.96
N LEU A 23 19.93 -18.49 -17.39
CA LEU A 23 21.28 -18.82 -17.91
C LEU A 23 21.77 -20.19 -17.42
N GLU A 24 21.18 -20.70 -16.35
CA GLU A 24 21.47 -21.99 -15.75
C GLU A 24 20.17 -22.75 -15.45
N PRO A 25 20.17 -24.10 -15.45
CA PRO A 25 19.02 -24.90 -15.00
C PRO A 25 18.89 -24.84 -13.46
N ASN A 26 17.69 -25.13 -12.97
CA ASN A 26 17.38 -25.23 -11.54
C ASN A 26 17.70 -23.96 -10.72
N VAL A 27 17.57 -22.78 -11.32
CA VAL A 27 17.68 -21.50 -10.61
C VAL A 27 16.51 -21.38 -9.64
N GLN A 28 16.79 -20.96 -8.40
CA GLN A 28 15.75 -20.67 -7.42
C GLN A 28 14.83 -19.56 -7.91
N GLU A 29 13.59 -19.58 -7.45
CA GLU A 29 12.62 -18.52 -7.73
C GLU A 29 13.22 -17.15 -7.44
N THR A 30 12.99 -16.22 -8.35
CA THR A 30 13.45 -14.83 -8.20
C THR A 30 12.37 -13.86 -8.67
N ASN A 31 12.42 -12.63 -8.15
CA ASN A 31 11.48 -11.58 -8.50
C ASN A 31 12.05 -10.67 -9.58
N LEU A 32 11.21 -10.33 -10.56
CA LEU A 32 11.49 -9.31 -11.55
C LEU A 32 10.52 -8.13 -11.39
N PHE A 33 11.06 -6.96 -11.10
CA PHE A 33 10.29 -5.73 -11.05
C PHE A 33 10.48 -4.96 -12.35
N VAL A 34 9.35 -4.69 -13.03
CA VAL A 34 9.32 -3.89 -14.25
C VAL A 34 8.54 -2.62 -13.99
N LYS A 35 9.18 -1.47 -14.20
CA LYS A 35 8.52 -0.17 -14.15
C LYS A 35 8.41 0.37 -15.57
N THR A 36 7.19 0.63 -16.00
CA THR A 36 6.87 1.16 -17.34
C THR A 36 6.97 2.68 -17.39
N VAL A 37 7.02 3.24 -18.59
CA VAL A 37 7.13 4.69 -18.83
C VAL A 37 5.92 5.45 -18.29
N ASP A 38 4.73 4.84 -18.29
CA ASP A 38 3.50 5.36 -17.70
C ASP A 38 3.43 5.19 -16.16
N ASN A 39 4.59 4.91 -15.54
CA ASN A 39 4.80 4.82 -14.08
C ASN A 39 4.07 3.65 -13.40
N LYS A 40 3.62 2.66 -14.15
CA LYS A 40 3.08 1.40 -13.59
C LYS A 40 4.21 0.47 -13.21
N THR A 41 4.03 -0.26 -12.12
CA THR A 41 5.00 -1.25 -11.64
C THR A 41 4.38 -2.64 -11.67
N TYR A 42 5.09 -3.57 -12.28
CA TYR A 42 4.73 -4.98 -12.34
C TYR A 42 5.76 -5.79 -11.60
N ASN A 43 5.31 -6.78 -10.85
CA ASN A 43 6.16 -7.73 -10.14
C ASN A 43 5.87 -9.12 -10.68
N PHE A 44 6.89 -9.75 -11.27
CA PHE A 44 6.83 -11.10 -11.79
C PHE A 44 7.64 -12.03 -10.88
N LEU A 45 7.07 -13.17 -10.53
CA LEU A 45 7.80 -14.27 -9.96
C LEU A 45 8.34 -15.12 -11.11
N LEU A 46 9.66 -15.20 -11.23
CA LEU A 46 10.34 -16.01 -12.24
C LEU A 46 10.69 -17.36 -11.63
N GLN A 47 10.20 -18.42 -12.24
CA GLN A 47 10.46 -19.79 -11.85
C GLN A 47 11.03 -20.54 -13.04
N TYR A 48 12.15 -21.26 -12.84
CA TYR A 48 12.70 -22.13 -13.89
C TYR A 48 11.81 -23.33 -14.13
N HIS A 49 11.51 -23.59 -15.40
CA HIS A 49 10.84 -24.81 -15.84
C HIS A 49 11.58 -25.35 -17.07
N GLU A 50 11.82 -26.68 -17.10
CA GLU A 50 12.59 -27.33 -18.17
C GLU A 50 11.84 -27.31 -19.50
N ASP A 51 10.50 -27.40 -19.46
CA ASP A 51 9.61 -27.33 -20.62
C ASP A 51 8.43 -26.37 -20.33
N PRO A 52 8.63 -25.06 -20.50
CA PRO A 52 7.58 -24.08 -20.20
C PRO A 52 6.49 -24.12 -21.27
N THR A 53 5.24 -24.23 -20.85
CA THR A 53 4.07 -24.26 -21.74
C THR A 53 3.72 -22.90 -22.36
N ASP A 54 4.02 -21.80 -21.63
CA ASP A 54 3.75 -20.44 -22.05
C ASP A 54 5.03 -19.60 -22.06
N LEU A 55 5.43 -19.18 -23.27
CA LEU A 55 6.64 -18.37 -23.49
C LEU A 55 6.36 -16.88 -23.64
N THR A 56 5.10 -16.48 -23.69
CA THR A 56 4.73 -15.08 -23.96
C THR A 56 3.65 -14.61 -23.01
N VAL A 57 3.99 -13.64 -22.18
CA VAL A 57 3.03 -12.92 -21.33
C VAL A 57 2.74 -11.57 -21.97
N ARG A 58 1.49 -11.31 -22.34
CA ARG A 58 1.03 -9.99 -22.80
C ARG A 58 0.35 -9.27 -21.67
N ILE A 59 0.84 -8.09 -21.33
CA ILE A 59 0.26 -7.25 -20.28
C ILE A 59 -0.67 -6.24 -20.95
N GLY A 60 -1.97 -6.46 -20.87
CA GLY A 60 -3.00 -5.56 -21.38
C GLY A 60 -3.74 -4.83 -20.24
N ALA A 61 -4.53 -3.82 -20.57
CA ALA A 61 -5.36 -3.10 -19.60
C ALA A 61 -6.40 -4.00 -18.88
N SER A 62 -6.69 -5.19 -19.44
CA SER A 62 -7.59 -6.21 -18.86
C SER A 62 -6.91 -7.17 -17.87
N ASP A 63 -5.58 -7.22 -17.84
CA ASP A 63 -4.84 -8.17 -16.97
C ASP A 63 -4.68 -7.67 -15.54
N ILE A 64 -5.15 -6.47 -15.26
CA ILE A 64 -5.24 -5.90 -13.92
C ILE A 64 -6.28 -6.67 -13.05
N MET A 65 -7.10 -7.56 -13.63
CA MET A 65 -8.24 -8.19 -12.96
C MET A 65 -8.44 -9.69 -13.24
N LYS A 66 -7.40 -10.48 -13.49
CA LYS A 66 -7.55 -11.95 -13.51
C LYS A 66 -6.63 -12.62 -12.51
N GLU A 67 -7.12 -12.76 -11.27
CA GLU A 67 -6.66 -13.81 -10.37
C GLU A 67 -7.08 -15.15 -10.95
N SER A 68 -6.13 -15.95 -11.40
CA SER A 68 -6.37 -17.36 -11.71
C SER A 68 -6.53 -18.13 -10.40
N GLN A 69 -7.70 -18.72 -10.21
CA GLN A 69 -7.93 -19.75 -9.20
C GLN A 69 -7.10 -20.99 -9.57
N SER A 70 -6.08 -21.30 -8.79
CA SER A 70 -5.53 -22.66 -8.69
C SER A 70 -4.98 -22.91 -7.29
N ASN A 71 -5.54 -23.93 -6.70
CA ASN A 71 -5.20 -24.76 -5.54
C ASN A 71 -4.01 -24.42 -4.65
N ALA A 72 -4.35 -24.36 -3.37
CA ALA A 72 -3.54 -24.13 -2.20
C ALA A 72 -2.21 -24.92 -2.13
N THR A 73 -1.11 -24.18 -2.03
CA THR A 73 0.04 -24.52 -1.18
C THR A 73 0.63 -23.16 -0.75
N SER A 74 0.89 -23.03 0.54
CA SER A 74 1.24 -21.77 1.24
C SER A 74 2.46 -21.06 0.63
N LEU A 75 2.22 -20.08 -0.25
CA LEU A 75 3.22 -19.14 -0.76
C LEU A 75 3.15 -17.84 0.05
N PRO A 76 4.24 -17.07 0.18
CA PRO A 76 4.22 -15.79 0.88
C PRO A 76 3.21 -14.86 0.19
N VAL A 77 2.16 -14.51 0.90
CA VAL A 77 1.07 -13.65 0.43
C VAL A 77 1.66 -12.30 0.03
N SER A 78 1.56 -11.93 -1.25
CA SER A 78 1.98 -10.62 -1.75
C SER A 78 1.33 -9.51 -0.93
N SER A 79 2.09 -8.45 -0.64
CA SER A 79 1.59 -7.31 0.17
C SER A 79 0.34 -6.64 -0.41
N SER A 80 0.16 -6.69 -1.72
CA SER A 80 -1.07 -6.22 -2.40
C SER A 80 -2.29 -7.06 -2.03
N ASN A 81 -2.13 -8.40 -1.91
CA ASN A 81 -3.20 -9.31 -1.51
C ASN A 81 -3.62 -9.08 -0.06
N ILE A 82 -2.69 -8.72 0.83
CA ILE A 82 -3.01 -8.40 2.23
C ILE A 82 -3.86 -7.13 2.29
N SER A 83 -3.46 -6.06 1.61
CA SER A 83 -4.22 -4.81 1.58
C SER A 83 -5.64 -5.02 1.05
N GLN A 84 -5.82 -5.79 -0.03
CA GLN A 84 -7.14 -6.12 -0.57
C GLN A 84 -8.01 -6.94 0.38
N LYS A 85 -7.43 -7.92 1.08
CA LYS A 85 -8.15 -8.69 2.11
C LYS A 85 -8.60 -7.79 3.25
N LEU A 86 -7.72 -6.91 3.74
CA LEU A 86 -8.02 -6.00 4.84
C LEU A 86 -9.12 -4.99 4.52
N LEU A 87 -9.31 -4.59 3.25
CA LEU A 87 -10.42 -3.71 2.85
C LEU A 87 -11.81 -4.29 3.18
N ASN A 88 -11.94 -5.62 3.18
CA ASN A 88 -13.17 -6.33 3.48
C ASN A 88 -13.34 -6.64 4.98
N GLU A 89 -12.33 -6.33 5.79
CA GLU A 89 -12.39 -6.56 7.23
C GLU A 89 -13.13 -5.43 7.95
N SER A 90 -13.87 -5.78 8.99
CA SER A 90 -14.53 -4.79 9.85
C SER A 90 -13.56 -4.12 10.83
N GLY A 91 -12.36 -4.70 10.98
CA GLY A 91 -11.36 -4.29 11.96
C GLY A 91 -11.68 -4.74 13.39
N TYR A 92 -10.69 -4.63 14.27
CA TYR A 92 -10.82 -5.04 15.68
C TYR A 92 -10.85 -3.85 16.66
N ILE A 93 -10.50 -2.64 16.20
CA ILE A 93 -10.53 -1.42 17.02
C ILE A 93 -11.93 -0.83 16.96
N LYS A 94 -12.68 -0.88 18.07
CA LYS A 94 -14.12 -0.58 18.05
C LYS A 94 -14.52 0.80 18.57
N SER A 95 -13.67 1.57 19.29
CA SER A 95 -14.26 2.74 19.98
C SER A 95 -13.39 3.94 20.32
N ARG A 96 -12.08 3.95 20.15
CA ARG A 96 -11.23 5.03 20.69
C ARG A 96 -10.53 5.92 19.64
N ASN A 97 -10.42 5.47 18.42
CA ASN A 97 -9.68 6.19 17.38
C ASN A 97 -10.66 6.71 16.33
N ILE A 98 -11.41 7.74 16.70
CA ILE A 98 -12.40 8.39 15.86
C ILE A 98 -12.18 9.90 15.96
N SER A 99 -12.13 10.56 14.81
CA SER A 99 -12.17 12.02 14.71
C SER A 99 -13.18 12.43 13.64
N SER A 100 -13.82 13.58 13.83
CA SER A 100 -14.80 14.10 12.88
C SER A 100 -14.73 15.61 12.79
N TYR A 101 -14.82 16.13 11.56
CA TYR A 101 -14.89 17.56 11.28
C TYR A 101 -15.68 17.81 9.99
N LYS A 102 -16.58 18.77 9.99
CA LYS A 102 -17.38 19.20 8.82
C LYS A 102 -17.97 18.02 8.01
N ASN A 103 -18.63 17.11 8.70
CA ASN A 103 -19.25 15.92 8.13
C ASN A 103 -18.28 14.87 7.51
N ILE A 104 -17.00 15.04 7.72
CA ILE A 104 -16.01 14.00 7.46
C ILE A 104 -15.69 13.33 8.79
N LYS A 105 -15.74 12.00 8.81
CA LYS A 105 -15.41 11.19 9.98
C LYS A 105 -14.35 10.18 9.60
N VAL A 106 -13.27 10.13 10.35
CA VAL A 106 -12.18 9.18 10.20
C VAL A 106 -12.16 8.24 11.37
N ILE A 107 -12.03 6.96 11.09
CA ILE A 107 -12.07 5.88 12.06
C ILE A 107 -10.90 4.96 11.80
N LEU A 108 -10.06 4.69 12.82
CA LEU A 108 -9.08 3.64 12.76
C LEU A 108 -9.75 2.30 13.09
N ASN A 109 -9.76 1.39 12.14
CA ASN A 109 -10.37 0.07 12.29
C ASN A 109 -9.37 -1.01 12.73
N GLY A 110 -8.09 -0.88 12.38
CA GLY A 110 -7.08 -1.85 12.80
C GLY A 110 -5.67 -1.49 12.34
N ILE A 111 -4.69 -2.04 13.05
CA ILE A 111 -3.26 -2.01 12.70
C ILE A 111 -2.79 -3.45 12.63
N TYR A 112 -2.28 -3.87 11.50
CA TYR A 112 -1.86 -5.24 11.25
C TYR A 112 -0.39 -5.26 10.87
N VAL A 113 0.31 -6.32 11.25
CA VAL A 113 1.72 -6.52 10.91
C VAL A 113 1.86 -7.85 10.21
N ASN A 114 2.53 -7.85 9.08
CA ASN A 114 2.91 -9.07 8.38
C ASN A 114 4.36 -8.93 7.91
N SER A 115 5.21 -9.85 8.37
CA SER A 115 6.67 -9.79 8.13
C SER A 115 7.24 -8.42 8.52
N ASN A 116 7.83 -7.70 7.59
CA ASN A 116 8.42 -6.37 7.81
C ASN A 116 7.51 -5.22 7.34
N LYS A 117 6.21 -5.47 7.18
CA LYS A 117 5.23 -4.45 6.76
C LYS A 117 4.16 -4.26 7.82
N MET A 118 3.72 -3.02 7.95
CA MET A 118 2.60 -2.60 8.79
C MET A 118 1.48 -2.08 7.90
N TYR A 119 0.25 -2.45 8.23
CA TYR A 119 -0.95 -2.06 7.50
C TYR A 119 -1.91 -1.37 8.46
N VAL A 120 -2.33 -0.19 8.11
CA VAL A 120 -3.29 0.61 8.89
C VAL A 120 -4.61 0.64 8.11
N LEU A 121 -5.62 -0.06 8.63
CA LEU A 121 -6.97 -0.05 8.08
C LEU A 121 -7.75 1.11 8.68
N MET A 122 -8.17 2.02 7.84
CA MET A 122 -9.00 3.17 8.21
C MET A 122 -10.31 3.17 7.42
N ARG A 123 -11.35 3.73 8.03
CA ARG A 123 -12.59 4.07 7.33
C ARG A 123 -12.79 5.57 7.38
N ILE A 124 -13.07 6.17 6.23
CA ILE A 124 -13.39 7.58 6.10
C ILE A 124 -14.82 7.68 5.60
N ASP A 125 -15.70 8.20 6.47
CA ASP A 125 -17.10 8.42 6.17
C ASP A 125 -17.29 9.87 5.70
N ASN A 126 -17.67 10.07 4.44
CA ASN A 126 -18.06 11.36 3.92
C ASN A 126 -19.59 11.50 4.01
N ASN A 127 -20.06 12.16 5.04
CA ASN A 127 -21.47 12.42 5.31
C ASN A 127 -21.93 13.80 4.77
N SER A 128 -21.07 14.48 4.00
CA SER A 128 -21.42 15.75 3.38
C SER A 128 -22.22 15.56 2.07
N ASN A 129 -22.70 16.64 1.51
CA ASN A 129 -23.47 16.62 0.26
C ASN A 129 -22.61 16.57 -1.01
N ILE A 130 -21.31 16.74 -0.88
CA ILE A 130 -20.34 16.77 -1.99
C ILE A 130 -19.23 15.76 -1.77
N ASN A 131 -18.56 15.36 -2.83
CA ASN A 131 -17.34 14.55 -2.74
C ASN A 131 -16.26 15.33 -1.98
N TYR A 132 -15.30 14.58 -1.47
CA TYR A 132 -14.12 15.14 -0.81
C TYR A 132 -12.91 14.91 -1.70
N ASP A 133 -12.34 15.96 -2.25
CA ASP A 133 -11.16 15.88 -3.09
C ASP A 133 -9.91 15.81 -2.21
N VAL A 134 -9.25 14.68 -2.22
CA VAL A 134 -8.09 14.43 -1.37
C VAL A 134 -6.89 15.21 -1.91
N ASN A 135 -6.31 16.05 -1.06
CA ASN A 135 -5.01 16.66 -1.29
C ASN A 135 -3.89 15.74 -0.81
N ALA A 136 -3.96 15.30 0.45
CA ALA A 136 -2.95 14.40 1.01
C ALA A 136 -3.51 13.57 2.17
N PHE A 137 -2.95 12.36 2.30
CA PHE A 137 -2.90 11.58 3.53
C PHE A 137 -1.49 11.70 4.08
N LYS A 138 -1.36 12.03 5.36
CA LYS A 138 -0.06 12.09 6.03
C LYS A 138 -0.08 11.33 7.33
N PHE A 139 1.04 10.71 7.66
CA PHE A 139 1.30 10.14 8.97
C PHE A 139 2.62 10.72 9.47
N TYR A 140 2.66 11.13 10.72
CA TYR A 140 3.87 11.67 11.31
C TYR A 140 3.95 11.35 12.80
N ILE A 141 5.16 11.22 13.29
CA ILE A 141 5.45 10.99 14.70
C ILE A 141 5.89 12.30 15.32
N THR A 142 5.31 12.66 16.46
CA THR A 142 5.67 13.84 17.23
C THR A 142 5.74 13.50 18.73
N ASN A 143 6.27 14.42 19.53
CA ASN A 143 6.33 14.23 20.99
C ASN A 143 4.92 14.22 21.60
N SER A 144 4.69 13.32 22.56
CA SER A 144 3.38 13.18 23.23
C SER A 144 3.11 14.26 24.28
N LYS A 145 4.15 14.92 24.79
CA LYS A 145 4.06 15.97 25.84
C LYS A 145 4.67 17.26 25.31
N GLY A 146 3.88 18.35 25.32
CA GLY A 146 4.27 19.67 24.87
C GLY A 146 5.21 20.44 25.83
N ILE A 147 6.37 19.88 26.21
CA ILE A 147 7.37 20.55 27.06
C ILE A 147 8.68 20.80 26.28
N ALA A 148 8.72 20.50 25.01
CA ALA A 148 9.89 20.82 24.21
C ALA A 148 9.67 22.15 23.47
N THR A 149 10.62 23.05 23.58
CA THR A 149 10.70 24.33 22.84
C THR A 149 10.80 24.15 21.30
N SER A 150 10.82 22.91 20.82
CA SER A 150 10.72 22.55 19.41
C SER A 150 9.92 21.26 19.24
N GLU A 151 8.83 21.29 18.49
CA GLU A 151 8.11 20.10 18.05
C GLU A 151 8.96 19.41 16.98
N GLN A 152 9.58 18.28 17.36
CA GLN A 152 10.20 17.39 16.37
C GLN A 152 9.12 16.53 15.75
N THR A 153 8.85 16.78 14.49
CA THR A 153 7.92 16.00 13.66
C THR A 153 8.73 15.16 12.68
N VAL A 154 8.45 13.86 12.62
CA VAL A 154 9.07 12.94 11.68
C VAL A 154 7.97 12.34 10.81
N ASP A 155 8.04 12.59 9.51
CA ASP A 155 7.10 12.01 8.56
C ASP A 155 7.29 10.50 8.45
N VAL A 156 6.16 9.77 8.43
CA VAL A 156 6.15 8.33 8.20
C VAL A 156 5.83 8.08 6.73
N ASN A 157 6.76 7.48 6.01
CA ASN A 157 6.63 7.25 4.58
C ASN A 157 5.55 6.19 4.28
N ILE A 158 4.51 6.57 3.56
CA ILE A 158 3.48 5.66 3.07
C ILE A 158 4.01 4.96 1.82
N LEU A 159 4.15 3.64 1.87
CA LEU A 159 4.62 2.84 0.74
C LEU A 159 3.51 2.59 -0.29
N ASN A 160 2.29 2.38 0.19
CA ASN A 160 1.13 2.15 -0.68
C ASN A 160 -0.17 2.55 0.01
N VAL A 161 -1.16 2.96 -0.80
CA VAL A 161 -2.53 3.25 -0.37
C VAL A 161 -3.49 2.41 -1.22
N THR A 162 -4.37 1.67 -0.58
CA THR A 162 -5.32 0.79 -1.27
C THR A 162 -6.74 1.04 -0.76
N PRO A 163 -7.71 1.37 -1.63
CA PRO A 163 -7.52 1.83 -3.01
C PRO A 163 -6.86 3.21 -3.05
N ASP A 164 -6.19 3.54 -4.17
CA ASP A 164 -5.61 4.89 -4.37
C ASP A 164 -6.72 5.89 -4.73
N LEU A 165 -7.40 6.37 -3.70
CA LEU A 165 -8.51 7.30 -3.85
C LEU A 165 -8.01 8.75 -3.87
N LYS A 166 -8.22 9.41 -5.00
CA LYS A 166 -8.03 10.87 -5.12
C LYS A 166 -9.28 11.65 -4.74
N VAL A 167 -10.41 10.97 -4.75
CA VAL A 167 -11.73 11.51 -4.39
C VAL A 167 -12.42 10.51 -3.46
N LEU A 168 -12.90 10.99 -2.32
CA LEU A 168 -13.73 10.21 -1.41
C LEU A 168 -15.20 10.52 -1.73
N PRO A 169 -15.93 9.59 -2.36
CA PRO A 169 -17.34 9.77 -2.62
C PRO A 169 -18.13 9.82 -1.31
N LYS A 170 -19.39 10.20 -1.40
CA LYS A 170 -20.32 10.16 -0.26
C LYS A 170 -20.44 8.73 0.26
N GLY A 171 -20.56 8.63 1.58
CA GLY A 171 -20.69 7.34 2.27
C GLY A 171 -19.38 6.84 2.89
N LYS A 172 -19.28 5.53 3.05
CA LYS A 172 -18.19 4.87 3.76
C LYS A 172 -17.10 4.44 2.78
N ASN A 173 -15.86 4.84 3.06
CA ASN A 173 -14.69 4.52 2.26
C ASN A 173 -13.64 3.83 3.13
N ASN A 174 -13.39 2.54 2.89
CA ASN A 174 -12.30 1.81 3.55
C ASN A 174 -11.00 2.03 2.79
N ILE A 175 -9.92 2.28 3.51
CA ILE A 175 -8.59 2.53 2.97
C ILE A 175 -7.57 1.79 3.82
N VAL A 176 -6.61 1.15 3.16
CA VAL A 176 -5.45 0.50 3.80
C VAL A 176 -4.19 1.24 3.41
N PHE A 177 -3.46 1.71 4.40
CA PHE A 177 -2.14 2.31 4.25
C PHE A 177 -1.07 1.28 4.60
N MET A 178 -0.06 1.13 3.77
CA MET A 178 1.05 0.22 3.99
C MET A 178 2.33 0.99 4.27
N PHE A 179 3.09 0.54 5.26
CA PHE A 179 4.36 1.11 5.71
C PHE A 179 5.42 0.01 5.88
N ASP A 180 6.68 0.40 5.93
CA ASP A 180 7.68 -0.42 6.62
C ASP A 180 7.34 -0.49 8.11
N LYS A 181 7.63 -1.63 8.74
CA LYS A 181 7.37 -1.81 10.16
C LYS A 181 8.18 -0.79 10.97
N PHE A 182 7.52 -0.04 11.82
CA PHE A 182 8.14 0.88 12.76
C PHE A 182 7.49 0.75 14.14
N SER A 183 8.13 1.32 15.16
CA SER A 183 7.60 1.46 16.49
C SER A 183 7.56 2.93 16.91
N VAL A 184 6.62 3.26 17.77
CA VAL A 184 6.46 4.59 18.34
C VAL A 184 6.85 4.49 19.82
N GLY A 185 7.81 5.29 20.27
CA GLY A 185 8.24 5.31 21.68
C GLY A 185 7.15 5.88 22.59
N ASP A 186 7.24 5.57 23.90
CA ASP A 186 6.24 5.97 24.90
C ASP A 186 6.10 7.49 25.08
N ASP A 187 7.15 8.24 24.76
CA ASP A 187 7.18 9.70 24.77
C ASP A 187 6.67 10.34 23.46
N LYS A 188 6.30 9.52 22.49
CA LYS A 188 5.86 9.93 21.15
C LYS A 188 4.43 9.50 20.86
N GLN A 189 3.88 10.07 19.82
CA GLN A 189 2.56 9.74 19.30
C GLN A 189 2.55 9.74 17.78
N LEU A 190 1.79 8.83 17.21
CA LEU A 190 1.52 8.80 15.77
C LEU A 190 0.27 9.63 15.48
N LEU A 191 0.38 10.56 14.55
CA LEU A 191 -0.74 11.35 14.07
C LEU A 191 -1.05 11.01 12.61
N PHE A 192 -2.34 11.08 12.29
CA PHE A 192 -2.86 11.01 10.93
C PHE A 192 -3.45 12.35 10.55
N GLU A 193 -3.21 12.78 9.33
CA GLU A 193 -3.76 13.99 8.75
C GLU A 193 -4.38 13.71 7.39
N LEU A 194 -5.59 14.20 7.18
CA LEU A 194 -6.31 14.20 5.92
C LEU A 194 -6.57 15.64 5.52
N THR A 195 -6.10 16.04 4.35
CA THR A 195 -6.30 17.40 3.84
C THR A 195 -7.09 17.40 2.54
N GLU A 196 -7.95 18.40 2.38
CA GLU A 196 -8.79 18.60 1.20
C GLU A 196 -8.11 19.52 0.19
N LYS A 197 -8.22 19.20 -1.09
CA LYS A 197 -7.73 20.03 -2.17
C LYS A 197 -8.69 21.21 -2.40
N ASN A 198 -8.15 22.43 -2.30
CA ASN A 198 -8.93 23.67 -2.47
C ASN A 198 -10.11 23.81 -1.49
N GLY A 199 -10.04 23.13 -0.33
CA GLY A 199 -11.07 23.17 0.70
C GLY A 199 -10.47 23.29 2.09
N ASP A 200 -11.35 23.35 3.09
CA ASP A 200 -10.99 23.54 4.49
C ASP A 200 -11.47 22.40 5.41
N ARG A 201 -11.92 21.29 4.83
CA ARG A 201 -12.36 20.11 5.59
C ARG A 201 -11.15 19.24 6.00
N ASN A 202 -10.12 19.89 6.53
CA ASN A 202 -8.91 19.23 7.00
C ASN A 202 -9.14 18.61 8.37
N LEU A 203 -8.60 17.42 8.58
CA LEU A 203 -8.80 16.65 9.78
C LEU A 203 -7.50 15.99 10.20
N SER A 204 -7.16 16.10 11.47
CA SER A 204 -6.05 15.36 12.05
C SER A 204 -6.49 14.68 13.35
N PHE A 205 -5.89 13.55 13.68
CA PHE A 205 -6.10 12.92 14.98
C PHE A 205 -4.94 12.03 15.39
N LYS A 206 -4.84 11.83 16.71
CA LYS A 206 -3.88 10.93 17.31
C LYS A 206 -4.32 9.49 17.13
N ILE A 207 -3.42 8.66 16.60
CA ILE A 207 -3.57 7.21 16.57
C ILE A 207 -3.07 6.67 17.91
N LEU A 208 -3.99 6.07 18.67
CA LEU A 208 -3.67 5.39 19.93
C LEU A 208 -3.36 3.93 19.58
N ALA A 209 -2.15 3.48 19.87
CA ALA A 209 -1.74 2.09 19.77
C ALA A 209 -2.17 1.30 21.01
#